data_a09b4ffe2fb553c75708beb5084d8609
#
_entry.id   a09b4ffe2fb553c75708beb5084d8609
#
_cell.length_a   1.000
_cell.length_b   1.000
_cell.length_c   1.000
_cell.angle_alpha   90.00
_cell.angle_beta   90.00
_cell.angle_gamma   90.00
#
_symmetry.space_group_name_H-M   'P 1'
#
loop_
_entity.id
_entity.type
_entity.pdbx_description
1 polymer ?
#
loop_
_entity_poly.entity_id
_entity_poly.type
_entity_poly.pdbx_seq_one_letter_code
_entity_poly.pdbx_strand_id
1 'polypeptide(L)'
;MGASFYNGYSPAERDAKYQVLVERIAIGEQPEAAGPCMLCGDPTSPVMYHDEDYSLPYLWESPALLVLCGNCHKDKLHKRFGRPPSHWYAFIAHVRRGGWASDIAKDAEIRKEVDRYRRALEAGEPFELRPLRPYIGVVGEEWFANLRLDEASKTDPAARPRP
;
A
#
# COMPACT_ATOMS: atom_id res chain seq x y z
N MET A 1 -16.28 -11.31 14.21
CA MET A 1 -16.55 -10.21 13.26
C MET A 1 -16.20 -10.71 11.88
N GLY A 2 -17.14 -10.76 10.95
CA GLY A 2 -16.89 -11.20 9.58
C GLY A 2 -15.87 -10.27 8.89
N ALA A 3 -15.06 -10.81 8.00
CA ALA A 3 -14.13 -10.02 7.21
C ALA A 3 -14.91 -8.97 6.38
N SER A 4 -14.46 -7.72 6.43
CA SER A 4 -15.09 -6.60 5.71
C SER A 4 -14.69 -6.57 4.24
N PHE A 5 -15.48 -5.88 3.40
CA PHE A 5 -15.08 -5.53 2.04
C PHE A 5 -13.75 -4.77 2.04
N TYR A 6 -12.97 -4.99 0.99
CA TYR A 6 -11.73 -4.26 0.74
C TYR A 6 -11.68 -3.87 -0.73
N ASN A 7 -11.50 -2.60 -1.01
CA ASN A 7 -11.45 -2.05 -2.37
C ASN A 7 -12.63 -2.49 -3.27
N GLY A 8 -13.82 -2.60 -2.67
CA GLY A 8 -15.04 -3.06 -3.37
C GLY A 8 -15.17 -4.57 -3.54
N TYR A 9 -14.24 -5.37 -3.03
CA TYR A 9 -14.28 -6.84 -3.13
C TYR A 9 -14.70 -7.48 -1.81
N SER A 10 -15.56 -8.48 -1.91
CA SER A 10 -16.00 -9.29 -0.77
C SER A 10 -14.86 -10.17 -0.23
N PRO A 11 -14.97 -10.66 1.00
CA PRO A 11 -14.03 -11.65 1.54
C PRO A 11 -13.91 -12.89 0.63
N ALA A 12 -15.03 -13.39 0.11
CA ALA A 12 -15.04 -14.59 -0.74
C ALA A 12 -14.25 -14.39 -2.05
N GLU A 13 -14.39 -13.24 -2.71
CA GLU A 13 -13.62 -12.92 -3.93
C GLU A 13 -12.11 -12.84 -3.63
N ARG A 14 -11.73 -12.26 -2.48
CA ARG A 14 -10.34 -12.17 -2.07
C ARG A 14 -9.75 -13.53 -1.72
N ASP A 15 -10.50 -14.34 -1.00
CA ASP A 15 -10.09 -15.70 -0.64
C ASP A 15 -9.94 -16.58 -1.89
N ALA A 16 -10.85 -16.46 -2.87
CA ALA A 16 -10.76 -17.20 -4.12
C ALA A 16 -9.45 -16.90 -4.88
N LYS A 17 -9.09 -15.63 -5.05
CA LYS A 17 -7.81 -15.27 -5.68
C LYS A 17 -6.62 -15.76 -4.86
N TYR A 18 -6.69 -15.63 -3.52
CA TYR A 18 -5.62 -16.08 -2.64
C TYR A 18 -5.35 -17.59 -2.76
N GLN A 19 -6.39 -18.42 -2.86
CA GLN A 19 -6.23 -19.87 -3.06
C GLN A 19 -5.52 -20.17 -4.37
N VAL A 20 -5.93 -19.49 -5.47
CA VAL A 20 -5.24 -19.65 -6.77
C VAL A 20 -3.78 -19.18 -6.69
N LEU A 21 -3.49 -18.10 -5.98
CA LEU A 21 -2.10 -17.65 -5.76
C LEU A 21 -1.26 -18.73 -5.05
N VAL A 22 -1.80 -19.33 -3.99
CA VAL A 22 -1.11 -20.40 -3.24
C VAL A 22 -0.84 -21.60 -4.15
N GLU A 23 -1.82 -22.02 -4.96
CA GLU A 23 -1.66 -23.11 -5.92
C GLU A 23 -0.57 -22.79 -6.95
N ARG A 24 -0.57 -21.57 -7.53
CA ARG A 24 0.43 -21.13 -8.51
C ARG A 24 1.84 -21.11 -7.94
N ILE A 25 1.99 -20.70 -6.67
CA ILE A 25 3.29 -20.76 -5.98
C ILE A 25 3.74 -22.23 -5.81
N ALA A 26 2.83 -23.10 -5.38
CA ALA A 26 3.13 -24.49 -5.13
C ALA A 26 3.59 -25.26 -6.39
N ILE A 27 3.05 -24.90 -7.56
CA ILE A 27 3.45 -25.51 -8.86
C ILE A 27 4.56 -24.73 -9.60
N GLY A 28 5.09 -23.66 -8.99
CA GLY A 28 6.19 -22.87 -9.56
C GLY A 28 5.80 -21.90 -10.69
N GLU A 29 4.51 -21.66 -10.94
CA GLU A 29 4.03 -20.68 -11.91
C GLU A 29 4.13 -19.23 -11.40
N GLN A 30 4.14 -19.05 -10.08
CA GLN A 30 4.35 -17.78 -9.40
C GLN A 30 5.46 -17.94 -8.37
N PRO A 31 6.50 -17.09 -8.35
CA PRO A 31 7.53 -17.17 -7.32
C PRO A 31 6.94 -16.81 -5.94
N GLU A 32 7.64 -17.17 -4.87
CA GLU A 32 7.36 -16.59 -3.56
C GLU A 32 7.67 -15.09 -3.54
N ALA A 33 6.96 -14.35 -2.67
CA ALA A 33 7.20 -12.92 -2.53
C ALA A 33 8.64 -12.66 -2.05
N ALA A 34 9.41 -11.92 -2.83
CA ALA A 34 10.81 -11.64 -2.55
C ALA A 34 11.23 -10.26 -3.07
N GLY A 35 12.36 -9.76 -2.59
CA GLY A 35 12.94 -8.48 -3.01
C GLY A 35 12.55 -7.30 -2.10
N PRO A 36 12.91 -6.07 -2.49
CA PRO A 36 12.52 -4.88 -1.73
C PRO A 36 11.02 -4.64 -1.81
N CYS A 37 10.49 -3.96 -0.79
CA CYS A 37 9.10 -3.52 -0.79
C CYS A 37 8.82 -2.60 -1.98
N MET A 38 7.87 -2.98 -2.83
CA MET A 38 7.53 -2.24 -4.06
C MET A 38 6.91 -0.86 -3.78
N LEU A 39 6.45 -0.59 -2.56
CA LEU A 39 5.89 0.70 -2.17
C LEU A 39 6.94 1.63 -1.56
N CYS A 40 7.68 1.22 -0.52
CA CYS A 40 8.64 2.10 0.15
C CYS A 40 10.10 1.80 -0.17
N GLY A 41 10.40 0.73 -0.90
CA GLY A 41 11.76 0.36 -1.28
C GLY A 41 12.60 -0.29 -0.17
N ASP A 42 12.03 -0.58 1.02
CA ASP A 42 12.77 -1.22 2.12
C ASP A 42 13.25 -2.62 1.68
N PRO A 43 14.58 -2.84 1.58
CA PRO A 43 15.13 -4.12 1.14
C PRO A 43 15.32 -5.13 2.28
N THR A 44 15.06 -4.72 3.52
CA THR A 44 15.42 -5.49 4.72
C THR A 44 14.22 -6.10 5.42
N SER A 45 13.04 -5.50 5.27
CA SER A 45 11.82 -6.03 5.89
C SER A 45 11.30 -7.25 5.15
N PRO A 46 10.80 -8.28 5.87
CA PRO A 46 10.08 -9.38 5.24
C PRO A 46 8.92 -8.87 4.39
N VAL A 47 8.73 -9.47 3.23
CA VAL A 47 7.71 -9.07 2.27
C VAL A 47 6.66 -10.17 2.08
N MET A 48 5.50 -9.77 1.60
CA MET A 48 4.37 -10.63 1.26
C MET A 48 3.64 -10.07 0.05
N TYR A 49 2.87 -10.90 -0.62
CA TYR A 49 1.98 -10.44 -1.67
C TYR A 49 0.80 -9.64 -1.11
N HIS A 50 0.41 -8.62 -1.84
CA HIS A 50 -0.77 -7.80 -1.64
C HIS A 50 -1.49 -7.62 -2.96
N ASP A 51 -2.80 -7.82 -2.96
CA ASP A 51 -3.65 -7.60 -4.12
C ASP A 51 -4.46 -6.32 -4.00
N GLU A 52 -4.60 -5.61 -5.12
CA GLU A 52 -5.51 -4.47 -5.28
C GLU A 52 -6.69 -4.79 -6.19
N ASP A 53 -6.56 -5.81 -7.06
CA ASP A 53 -7.61 -6.23 -7.99
C ASP A 53 -7.87 -7.74 -7.87
N TYR A 54 -9.09 -8.08 -7.50
CA TYR A 54 -9.57 -9.46 -7.34
C TYR A 54 -10.59 -9.84 -8.42
N SER A 55 -10.69 -9.07 -9.50
CA SER A 55 -11.56 -9.37 -10.63
C SER A 55 -11.01 -10.49 -11.51
N LEU A 56 -11.91 -11.14 -12.27
CA LEU A 56 -11.53 -12.12 -13.27
C LEU A 56 -11.37 -11.46 -14.66
N PRO A 57 -10.42 -11.90 -15.48
CA PRO A 57 -9.36 -12.86 -15.16
C PRO A 57 -8.36 -12.29 -14.15
N TYR A 58 -7.84 -13.13 -13.25
CA TYR A 58 -6.87 -12.67 -12.26
C TYR A 58 -5.58 -12.18 -12.90
N LEU A 59 -5.13 -11.00 -12.47
CA LEU A 59 -3.84 -10.43 -12.85
C LEU A 59 -2.79 -10.74 -11.76
N TRP A 60 -1.60 -11.12 -12.19
CA TRP A 60 -0.51 -11.60 -11.33
C TRP A 60 0.71 -10.70 -11.32
N GLU A 61 0.58 -9.50 -11.82
CA GLU A 61 1.63 -8.49 -11.91
C GLU A 61 1.15 -7.13 -11.43
N SER A 62 2.09 -6.20 -11.20
CA SER A 62 1.77 -4.83 -10.82
C SER A 62 0.88 -4.14 -11.88
N PRO A 63 -0.09 -3.30 -11.47
CA PRO A 63 -0.39 -2.89 -10.10
C PRO A 63 -1.40 -3.77 -9.37
N ALA A 64 -1.87 -4.88 -9.96
CA ALA A 64 -2.86 -5.76 -9.34
C ALA A 64 -2.25 -6.57 -8.20
N LEU A 65 -1.06 -7.15 -8.42
CA LEU A 65 -0.32 -7.91 -7.41
C LEU A 65 0.99 -7.18 -7.09
N LEU A 66 1.24 -6.94 -5.82
CA LEU A 66 2.39 -6.20 -5.32
C LEU A 66 3.14 -7.00 -4.26
N VAL A 67 4.47 -6.81 -4.19
CA VAL A 67 5.31 -7.34 -3.12
C VAL A 67 5.55 -6.23 -2.11
N LEU A 68 5.01 -6.35 -0.90
CA LEU A 68 5.01 -5.31 0.11
C LEU A 68 5.53 -5.80 1.46
N CYS A 69 6.26 -4.93 2.17
CA CYS A 69 6.56 -5.18 3.58
C CYS A 69 5.28 -5.07 4.45
N GLY A 70 5.29 -5.71 5.62
CA GLY A 70 4.14 -5.76 6.52
C GLY A 70 3.61 -4.37 6.92
N ASN A 71 4.49 -3.39 7.10
CA ASN A 71 4.10 -2.01 7.40
C ASN A 71 3.35 -1.35 6.24
N CYS A 72 3.86 -1.49 5.00
CA CYS A 72 3.17 -0.97 3.82
C CYS A 72 1.85 -1.68 3.59
N HIS A 73 1.82 -3.01 3.68
CA HIS A 73 0.63 -3.82 3.50
C HIS A 73 -0.46 -3.48 4.53
N LYS A 74 -0.18 -3.71 5.81
CA LYS A 74 -1.20 -3.63 6.87
C LYS A 74 -1.45 -2.20 7.36
N ASP A 75 -0.38 -1.42 7.56
CA ASP A 75 -0.49 -0.12 8.22
C ASP A 75 -0.65 1.06 7.27
N LYS A 76 -0.39 0.87 5.99
CA LYS A 76 -0.57 1.91 4.97
C LYS A 76 -1.72 1.59 4.04
N LEU A 77 -1.60 0.59 3.17
CA LEU A 77 -2.62 0.30 2.16
C LEU A 77 -3.96 -0.11 2.77
N HIS A 78 -3.98 -1.11 3.66
CA HIS A 78 -5.24 -1.56 4.25
C HIS A 78 -5.93 -0.49 5.12
N LYS A 79 -5.15 0.37 5.78
CA LYS A 79 -5.69 1.42 6.64
C LYS A 79 -6.02 2.72 5.92
N ARG A 80 -5.73 2.84 4.61
CA ARG A 80 -5.97 4.08 3.86
C ARG A 80 -7.44 4.51 3.87
N PHE A 81 -8.37 3.55 3.82
CA PHE A 81 -9.81 3.81 3.82
C PHE A 81 -10.38 4.22 5.18
N GLY A 82 -9.65 4.03 6.27
CA GLY A 82 -10.10 4.40 7.62
C GLY A 82 -9.39 5.63 8.19
N ARG A 83 -8.62 6.35 7.36
CA ARG A 83 -7.85 7.53 7.77
C ARG A 83 -8.08 8.70 6.82
N PRO A 84 -7.94 9.95 7.30
CA PRO A 84 -7.92 11.10 6.41
C PRO A 84 -6.86 10.96 5.32
N PRO A 85 -7.10 11.44 4.08
CA PRO A 85 -6.15 11.36 2.96
C PRO A 85 -4.77 11.95 3.27
N SER A 86 -4.68 12.94 4.17
CA SER A 86 -3.43 13.53 4.64
C SER A 86 -2.43 12.50 5.20
N HIS A 87 -2.92 11.43 5.81
CA HIS A 87 -2.06 10.35 6.30
C HIS A 87 -1.36 9.61 5.15
N TRP A 88 -2.08 9.37 4.06
CA TRP A 88 -1.50 8.75 2.87
C TRP A 88 -0.49 9.68 2.18
N TYR A 89 -0.85 10.94 1.97
CA TYR A 89 0.03 11.91 1.33
C TYR A 89 1.31 12.16 2.13
N ALA A 90 1.21 12.24 3.47
CA ALA A 90 2.39 12.36 4.32
C ALA A 90 3.29 11.12 4.24
N PHE A 91 2.70 9.92 4.13
CA PHE A 91 3.46 8.69 3.94
C PHE A 91 4.17 8.68 2.58
N ILE A 92 3.50 9.06 1.49
CA ILE A 92 4.13 9.12 0.16
C ILE A 92 5.25 10.19 0.13
N ALA A 93 5.04 11.34 0.77
CA ALA A 93 6.11 12.34 0.91
C ALA A 93 7.32 11.78 1.68
N HIS A 94 7.09 10.97 2.73
CA HIS A 94 8.15 10.27 3.45
C HIS A 94 8.90 9.28 2.55
N VAL A 95 8.20 8.51 1.72
CA VAL A 95 8.84 7.60 0.75
C VAL A 95 9.69 8.39 -0.25
N ARG A 96 9.18 9.50 -0.78
CA ARG A 96 9.89 10.36 -1.75
C ARG A 96 11.14 11.02 -1.20
N ARG A 97 11.21 11.25 0.10
CA ARG A 97 12.47 11.68 0.75
C ARG A 97 13.47 10.53 0.99
N GLY A 98 13.22 9.34 0.47
CA GLY A 98 14.00 8.12 0.68
C GLY A 98 13.67 7.39 1.98
N GLY A 99 12.51 7.65 2.59
CA GLY A 99 12.06 6.98 3.81
C GLY A 99 11.41 5.62 3.54
N TRP A 100 11.56 4.70 4.48
CA TRP A 100 10.88 3.41 4.49
C TRP A 100 9.70 3.43 5.47
N ALA A 101 8.70 2.61 5.25
CA ALA A 101 7.57 2.48 6.18
C ALA A 101 8.02 2.01 7.58
N SER A 102 9.07 1.19 7.64
CA SER A 102 9.69 0.72 8.88
C SER A 102 10.36 1.84 9.68
N ASP A 103 10.86 2.92 9.05
CA ASP A 103 11.42 4.07 9.77
C ASP A 103 10.36 4.73 10.66
N ILE A 104 9.15 4.96 10.11
CA ILE A 104 8.03 5.55 10.87
C ILE A 104 7.62 4.66 12.05
N ALA A 105 7.72 3.34 11.88
CA ALA A 105 7.37 2.39 12.93
C ALA A 105 8.40 2.34 14.06
N LYS A 106 9.71 2.43 13.71
CA LYS A 106 10.83 2.16 14.61
C LYS A 106 11.47 3.41 15.21
N ASP A 107 11.44 4.54 14.48
CA ASP A 107 12.08 5.80 14.88
C ASP A 107 11.03 6.83 15.31
N ALA A 108 11.08 7.23 16.58
CA ALA A 108 10.16 8.19 17.17
C ALA A 108 10.34 9.61 16.59
N GLU A 109 11.55 10.02 16.24
CA GLU A 109 11.81 11.36 15.67
C GLU A 109 11.32 11.45 14.23
N ILE A 110 11.55 10.41 13.43
CA ILE A 110 10.98 10.32 12.08
C ILE A 110 9.46 10.33 12.14
N ARG A 111 8.87 9.59 13.06
CA ARG A 111 7.40 9.59 13.26
C ARG A 111 6.87 10.99 13.57
N LYS A 112 7.51 11.69 14.51
CA LYS A 112 7.14 13.07 14.88
C LYS A 112 7.29 14.04 13.70
N GLU A 113 8.32 13.87 12.88
CA GLU A 113 8.54 14.71 11.69
C GLU A 113 7.46 14.47 10.63
N VAL A 114 7.12 13.20 10.35
CA VAL A 114 6.02 12.84 9.43
C VAL A 114 4.67 13.36 9.94
N ASP A 115 4.42 13.28 11.25
CA ASP A 115 3.20 13.81 11.86
C ASP A 115 3.13 15.34 11.80
N ARG A 116 4.26 16.05 11.93
CA ARG A 116 4.32 17.50 11.73
C ARG A 116 4.04 17.86 10.28
N TYR A 117 4.66 17.17 9.33
CA TYR A 117 4.38 17.36 7.91
C TYR A 117 2.89 17.15 7.59
N ARG A 118 2.27 16.07 8.11
CA ARG A 118 0.85 15.81 7.93
C ARG A 118 -0.03 16.97 8.43
N ARG A 119 0.26 17.50 9.62
CA ARG A 119 -0.47 18.65 10.18
C ARG A 119 -0.28 19.93 9.36
N ALA A 120 0.93 20.19 8.89
CA ALA A 120 1.21 21.31 8.01
C ALA A 120 0.43 21.18 6.68
N LEU A 121 0.39 19.97 6.11
CA LEU A 121 -0.41 19.69 4.92
C LEU A 121 -1.91 19.97 5.13
N GLU A 122 -2.45 19.58 6.28
CA GLU A 122 -3.86 19.83 6.65
C GLU A 122 -4.15 21.33 6.87
N ALA A 123 -3.18 22.07 7.39
CA ALA A 123 -3.26 23.51 7.63
C ALA A 123 -2.95 24.34 6.38
N GLY A 124 -2.44 23.75 5.29
CA GLY A 124 -1.95 24.48 4.13
C GLY A 124 -0.66 25.27 4.40
N GLU A 125 0.11 24.83 5.40
CA GLU A 125 1.36 25.48 5.79
C GLU A 125 2.56 24.85 5.08
N PRO A 126 3.61 25.62 4.74
CA PRO A 126 4.83 25.06 4.17
C PRO A 126 5.58 24.23 5.21
N PHE A 127 6.02 23.06 4.81
CA PHE A 127 6.88 22.20 5.63
C PHE A 127 7.76 21.36 4.73
N GLU A 128 9.06 21.32 4.99
CA GLU A 128 10.01 20.53 4.23
C GLU A 128 10.50 19.34 5.07
N LEU A 129 10.38 18.15 4.50
CA LEU A 129 10.91 16.92 5.10
C LEU A 129 12.41 16.80 4.79
N ARG A 130 13.23 16.50 5.79
CA ARG A 130 14.67 16.26 5.60
C ARG A 130 14.90 15.05 4.69
N PRO A 131 15.80 15.12 3.71
CA PRO A 131 16.23 13.93 2.97
C PRO A 131 16.75 12.85 3.92
N LEU A 132 16.44 11.58 3.66
CA LEU A 132 16.91 10.44 4.44
C LEU A 132 17.88 9.56 3.66
N ARG A 133 17.48 9.20 2.45
CA ARG A 133 18.25 8.36 1.52
C ARG A 133 17.97 8.82 0.09
N PRO A 134 18.77 8.43 -0.89
CA PRO A 134 18.39 8.60 -2.28
C PRO A 134 17.03 7.94 -2.54
N TYR A 135 16.12 8.65 -3.18
CA TYR A 135 14.84 8.08 -3.62
C TYR A 135 15.09 7.09 -4.75
N ILE A 136 14.64 5.85 -4.56
CA ILE A 136 14.85 4.77 -5.53
C ILE A 136 13.65 4.51 -6.45
N GLY A 137 12.60 5.35 -6.33
CA GLY A 137 11.35 5.14 -7.02
C GLY A 137 10.41 4.20 -6.26
N VAL A 138 9.14 4.29 -6.60
CA VAL A 138 8.07 3.36 -6.18
C VAL A 138 7.44 2.77 -7.42
N VAL A 139 6.85 1.61 -7.32
CA VAL A 139 6.19 0.97 -8.45
C VAL A 139 5.00 1.80 -8.89
N GLY A 140 5.15 2.49 -10.03
CA GLY A 140 4.10 3.26 -10.65
C GLY A 140 3.61 4.45 -9.81
N GLU A 141 4.34 5.58 -9.82
CA GLU A 141 3.89 6.80 -9.13
C GLU A 141 2.46 7.22 -9.52
N GLU A 142 2.08 7.05 -10.79
CA GLU A 142 0.73 7.31 -11.27
C GLU A 142 -0.29 6.42 -10.59
N TRP A 143 0.04 5.15 -10.36
CA TRP A 143 -0.83 4.22 -9.65
C TRP A 143 -1.11 4.68 -8.22
N PHE A 144 -0.09 5.14 -7.49
CA PHE A 144 -0.28 5.71 -6.14
C PHE A 144 -1.10 6.99 -6.15
N ALA A 145 -0.91 7.85 -7.15
CA ALA A 145 -1.70 9.08 -7.30
C ALA A 145 -3.19 8.77 -7.57
N ASN A 146 -3.49 7.66 -8.21
CA ASN A 146 -4.84 7.23 -8.56
C ASN A 146 -5.49 6.27 -7.55
N LEU A 147 -4.79 5.91 -6.46
CA LEU A 147 -5.37 5.06 -5.42
C LEU A 147 -6.59 5.73 -4.78
N ARG A 148 -7.65 4.94 -4.66
CA ARG A 148 -8.83 5.38 -3.91
C ARG A 148 -8.50 5.47 -2.42
N LEU A 149 -8.90 6.57 -1.82
CA LEU A 149 -8.70 6.86 -0.40
C LEU A 149 -10.02 6.98 0.38
N ASP A 150 -11.16 6.88 -0.31
CA ASP A 150 -12.49 6.99 0.28
C ASP A 150 -13.04 5.65 0.80
N GLU A 151 -13.94 5.72 1.75
CA GLU A 151 -14.56 4.53 2.34
C GLU A 151 -15.65 3.88 1.44
N ALA A 152 -16.12 4.56 0.40
CA ALA A 152 -17.15 4.04 -0.50
C ALA A 152 -16.72 2.72 -1.16
N SER A 153 -15.41 2.49 -1.31
CA SER A 153 -14.85 1.24 -1.83
C SER A 153 -15.05 0.02 -0.92
N LYS A 154 -15.46 0.21 0.35
CA LYS A 154 -15.67 -0.90 1.30
C LYS A 154 -17.01 -1.60 1.13
N THR A 155 -18.00 -0.96 0.53
CA THR A 155 -19.39 -1.43 0.58
C THR A 155 -20.07 -1.57 -0.78
N ASP A 156 -19.57 -0.94 -1.83
CA ASP A 156 -20.22 -0.92 -3.15
C ASP A 156 -19.39 -1.61 -4.23
N PRO A 157 -19.81 -2.81 -4.68
CA PRO A 157 -19.15 -3.48 -5.82
C PRO A 157 -19.29 -2.70 -7.14
N ALA A 158 -20.27 -1.79 -7.28
CA ALA A 158 -20.40 -0.93 -8.46
C ALA A 158 -19.37 0.21 -8.49
N ALA A 159 -18.71 0.48 -7.37
CA ALA A 159 -17.70 1.51 -7.25
C ALA A 159 -16.28 1.04 -7.65
N ARG A 160 -16.13 -0.20 -8.16
CA ARG A 160 -14.85 -0.72 -8.64
C ARG A 160 -14.36 0.10 -9.85
N PRO A 161 -13.06 0.44 -9.93
CA PRO A 161 -12.51 0.90 -11.18
C PRO A 161 -12.73 -0.20 -12.22
N ARG A 162 -13.33 0.15 -13.35
CA ARG A 162 -13.41 -0.78 -14.49
C ARG A 162 -12.03 -0.82 -15.15
N PRO A 163 -11.54 -2.00 -15.55
CA PRO A 163 -10.29 -2.14 -16.27
C PRO A 163 -10.26 -1.32 -17.55
#